data_ca27b7d56d2a34dd6110708edc537727
#
_entry.id   ca27b7d56d2a34dd6110708edc537727
#
_cell.length_a   1.000
_cell.length_b   1.000
_cell.length_c   1.000
_cell.angle_alpha   90.00
_cell.angle_beta   90.00
_cell.angle_gamma   90.00
#
_symmetry.space_group_name_H-M   'P 1'
#
loop_
_entity.id
_entity.type
_entity.pdbx_description
1 polymer ?
#
loop_
_entity_poly.entity_id
_entity_poly.type
_entity_poly.pdbx_seq_one_letter_code
_entity_poly.pdbx_strand_id
1 'polypeptide(L)'
;MKAQLETLVTIAPATANLARGEAAKRIVDLAPAGFSKVFFTNAGADANENAIRMARLYTGRDKVLSAYRSYHGNTGSAIAATGDWRRVPNEFSRGHVHFFNPYLYRSEFNAATEEEECQRALAHLRRIIECEGPTAIAAILLESIPGTAGILVPPAGYMQSVRALADEFGIVLILDEVMAGFGRTGSWFAFEQDGVVPDLVTFAKGVNAGXRAGGRGAD
;
A
#
# COMPACT_ATOMS: atom_id res chain seq x y z
N MET A 1 -18.54 -13.71 17.35
CA MET A 1 -19.42 -13.87 16.20
C MET A 1 -20.84 -14.21 16.61
N LYS A 2 -21.10 -15.25 17.47
CA LYS A 2 -22.48 -15.62 17.87
C LYS A 2 -23.27 -14.42 18.41
N ALA A 3 -22.75 -13.69 19.38
CA ALA A 3 -23.43 -12.52 19.96
C ALA A 3 -23.78 -11.46 18.91
N GLN A 4 -22.90 -11.26 17.90
CA GLN A 4 -23.18 -10.29 16.85
C GLN A 4 -24.29 -10.77 15.91
N LEU A 5 -24.37 -12.09 15.66
CA LEU A 5 -25.47 -12.65 14.87
C LEU A 5 -26.84 -12.45 15.56
N GLU A 6 -26.83 -12.48 16.88
CA GLU A 6 -28.06 -12.28 17.68
C GLU A 6 -28.47 -10.81 17.76
N THR A 7 -27.55 -9.89 17.52
CA THR A 7 -27.77 -8.44 17.67
C THR A 7 -28.02 -7.74 16.33
N LEU A 8 -27.08 -7.88 15.38
CA LEU A 8 -27.19 -7.19 14.10
C LEU A 8 -26.29 -7.88 13.08
N VAL A 9 -26.89 -8.58 12.14
CA VAL A 9 -26.16 -9.35 11.11
C VAL A 9 -25.57 -8.44 10.04
N THR A 10 -26.37 -7.51 9.53
CA THR A 10 -25.96 -6.64 8.43
C THR A 10 -26.67 -5.28 8.53
N ILE A 11 -26.03 -4.26 7.97
CA ILE A 11 -26.60 -2.91 7.93
C ILE A 11 -25.92 -2.14 6.78
N ALA A 12 -26.62 -1.20 6.19
CA ALA A 12 -26.11 -0.39 5.10
C ALA A 12 -24.80 0.33 5.52
N PRO A 13 -23.80 0.41 4.62
CA PRO A 13 -22.51 1.01 4.96
C PRO A 13 -22.58 2.44 5.51
N ALA A 14 -23.57 3.22 5.06
CA ALA A 14 -23.74 4.61 5.49
C ALA A 14 -24.30 4.73 6.92
N THR A 15 -24.80 3.64 7.51
CA THR A 15 -25.43 3.65 8.83
C THR A 15 -24.40 3.31 9.90
N ALA A 16 -24.49 3.99 11.05
CA ALA A 16 -23.60 3.73 12.18
C ALA A 16 -23.77 2.30 12.71
N ASN A 17 -22.67 1.70 13.11
CA ASN A 17 -22.62 0.33 13.64
C ASN A 17 -21.58 0.33 14.78
N LEU A 18 -21.97 -0.12 15.95
CA LEU A 18 -21.12 -0.08 17.14
C LEU A 18 -19.81 -0.86 16.93
N ALA A 19 -19.91 -2.11 16.45
CA ALA A 19 -18.71 -2.96 16.25
C ALA A 19 -17.75 -2.33 15.25
N ARG A 20 -18.27 -1.75 14.16
CA ARG A 20 -17.44 -1.07 13.15
C ARG A 20 -16.80 0.20 13.72
N GLY A 21 -17.56 0.97 14.51
CA GLY A 21 -17.06 2.17 15.16
C GLY A 21 -15.94 1.87 16.16
N GLU A 22 -16.11 0.82 16.97
CA GLU A 22 -15.08 0.37 17.92
C GLU A 22 -13.83 -0.10 17.19
N ALA A 23 -13.99 -0.86 16.10
CA ALA A 23 -12.86 -1.32 15.29
C ALA A 23 -12.11 -0.13 14.69
N ALA A 24 -12.85 0.84 14.12
CA ALA A 24 -12.25 2.05 13.56
C ALA A 24 -11.45 2.81 14.63
N LYS A 25 -12.06 2.99 15.82
CA LYS A 25 -11.38 3.68 16.91
C LYS A 25 -10.06 2.99 17.28
N ARG A 26 -10.09 1.68 17.46
CA ARG A 26 -8.87 0.91 17.80
C ARG A 26 -7.79 1.06 16.74
N ILE A 27 -8.17 1.03 15.46
CA ILE A 27 -7.21 1.19 14.35
C ILE A 27 -6.60 2.60 14.39
N VAL A 28 -7.43 3.63 14.58
CA VAL A 28 -6.95 5.02 14.68
C VAL A 28 -6.02 5.19 15.89
N ASP A 29 -6.38 4.58 17.02
CA ASP A 29 -5.55 4.66 18.24
C ASP A 29 -4.16 4.03 18.04
N LEU A 30 -4.02 3.10 17.11
CA LEU A 30 -2.74 2.44 16.79
C LEU A 30 -1.96 3.17 15.70
N ALA A 31 -2.65 3.98 14.90
CA ALA A 31 -2.04 4.65 13.75
C ALA A 31 -1.24 5.89 14.18
N PRO A 32 -0.26 6.32 13.40
CA PRO A 32 0.45 7.57 13.71
C PRO A 32 -0.47 8.79 13.77
N ALA A 33 -0.02 9.84 14.44
CA ALA A 33 -0.73 11.10 14.51
C ALA A 33 -1.08 11.61 13.11
N GLY A 34 -2.29 12.12 12.95
CA GLY A 34 -2.80 12.60 11.66
C GLY A 34 -3.85 11.68 11.06
N PHE A 35 -3.77 10.38 11.32
CA PHE A 35 -4.82 9.46 10.87
C PHE A 35 -6.02 9.57 11.80
N SER A 36 -7.19 9.83 11.24
CA SER A 36 -8.41 10.04 12.04
C SER A 36 -9.62 9.27 11.51
N LYS A 37 -9.47 8.59 10.39
CA LYS A 37 -10.59 7.91 9.73
C LYS A 37 -10.19 6.55 9.20
N VAL A 38 -11.15 5.61 9.22
CA VAL A 38 -10.99 4.28 8.62
C VAL A 38 -12.13 4.07 7.62
N PHE A 39 -11.77 3.66 6.42
CA PHE A 39 -12.74 3.31 5.38
C PHE A 39 -12.70 1.79 5.21
N PHE A 40 -13.76 1.12 5.62
CA PHE A 40 -13.82 -0.35 5.57
C PHE A 40 -14.20 -0.84 4.17
N THR A 41 -13.50 -1.85 3.70
CA THR A 41 -13.73 -2.51 2.41
C THR A 41 -13.76 -4.03 2.62
N ASN A 42 -13.95 -4.79 1.55
CA ASN A 42 -14.06 -6.25 1.64
C ASN A 42 -12.69 -6.95 1.69
N ALA A 43 -11.66 -6.34 1.12
CA ALA A 43 -10.35 -7.00 0.99
C ALA A 43 -9.26 -5.98 0.70
N GLY A 44 -7.99 -6.44 0.71
CA GLY A 44 -6.84 -5.58 0.38
C GLY A 44 -6.91 -5.00 -1.03
N ALA A 45 -7.39 -5.78 -2.00
CA ALA A 45 -7.58 -5.26 -3.37
C ALA A 45 -8.56 -4.08 -3.38
N ASP A 46 -9.70 -4.23 -2.70
CA ASP A 46 -10.69 -3.14 -2.60
C ASP A 46 -10.12 -1.93 -1.85
N ALA A 47 -9.28 -2.17 -0.83
CA ALA A 47 -8.63 -1.07 -0.11
C ALA A 47 -7.72 -0.28 -1.05
N ASN A 48 -6.92 -0.97 -1.86
CA ASN A 48 -6.03 -0.33 -2.84
C ASN A 48 -6.83 0.40 -3.93
N GLU A 49 -7.93 -0.19 -4.43
CA GLU A 49 -8.82 0.49 -5.39
C GLU A 49 -9.30 1.83 -4.84
N ASN A 50 -9.77 1.81 -3.57
CA ASN A 50 -10.31 3.02 -2.97
C ASN A 50 -9.22 4.04 -2.64
N ALA A 51 -8.04 3.59 -2.22
CA ALA A 51 -6.91 4.50 -1.98
C ALA A 51 -6.48 5.20 -3.28
N ILE A 52 -6.37 4.45 -4.38
CA ILE A 52 -6.06 5.02 -5.70
C ILE A 52 -7.15 6.03 -6.11
N ARG A 53 -8.42 5.66 -5.93
CA ARG A 53 -9.53 6.54 -6.24
C ARG A 53 -9.49 7.83 -5.41
N MET A 54 -9.21 7.71 -4.10
CA MET A 54 -9.11 8.86 -3.21
C MET A 54 -7.97 9.79 -3.64
N ALA A 55 -6.81 9.22 -3.97
CA ALA A 55 -5.66 10.00 -4.43
C ALA A 55 -5.98 10.76 -5.72
N ARG A 56 -6.63 10.09 -6.69
CA ARG A 56 -7.04 10.71 -7.95
C ARG A 56 -8.04 11.86 -7.72
N LEU A 57 -9.04 11.64 -6.85
CA LEU A 57 -10.03 12.67 -6.54
C LEU A 57 -9.42 13.86 -5.81
N TYR A 58 -8.51 13.59 -4.88
CA TYR A 58 -7.88 14.64 -4.07
C TYR A 58 -6.94 15.51 -4.92
N THR A 59 -6.14 14.88 -5.78
CA THR A 59 -5.13 15.60 -6.56
C THR A 59 -5.67 16.16 -7.89
N GLY A 60 -6.76 15.60 -8.40
CA GLY A 60 -7.24 15.89 -9.76
C GLY A 60 -6.35 15.29 -10.84
N ARG A 61 -5.47 14.34 -10.48
CA ARG A 61 -4.49 13.71 -11.39
C ARG A 61 -4.84 12.24 -11.60
N ASP A 62 -4.30 11.63 -12.66
CA ASP A 62 -4.71 10.28 -13.07
C ASP A 62 -3.68 9.18 -12.83
N LYS A 63 -2.38 9.49 -13.03
CA LYS A 63 -1.34 8.46 -13.03
C LYS A 63 -1.03 7.94 -11.63
N VAL A 64 -0.73 6.64 -11.54
CA VAL A 64 -0.27 5.99 -10.31
C VAL A 64 1.05 5.29 -10.62
N LEU A 65 2.08 5.60 -9.85
CA LEU A 65 3.37 4.91 -9.94
C LEU A 65 3.36 3.76 -8.94
N SER A 66 3.83 2.59 -9.36
CA SER A 66 3.98 1.43 -8.49
C SER A 66 5.22 0.65 -8.90
N ALA A 67 5.68 -0.23 -8.03
CA ALA A 67 6.94 -0.92 -8.29
C ALA A 67 6.74 -2.23 -9.06
N TYR A 68 7.69 -2.58 -9.91
CA TYR A 68 7.83 -3.98 -10.35
C TYR A 68 8.10 -4.85 -9.12
N ARG A 69 7.77 -6.15 -9.22
CA ARG A 69 7.89 -7.10 -8.11
C ARG A 69 7.02 -6.70 -6.91
N SER A 70 5.75 -6.33 -7.20
CA SER A 70 4.76 -6.00 -6.16
C SER A 70 3.45 -6.72 -6.42
N TYR A 71 2.57 -6.74 -5.42
CA TYR A 71 1.23 -7.28 -5.59
C TYR A 71 0.22 -6.49 -4.77
N HIS A 72 -0.69 -5.83 -5.45
CA HIS A 72 -1.68 -4.94 -4.81
C HIS A 72 -3.12 -5.46 -4.89
N GLY A 73 -3.34 -6.58 -5.57
CA GLY A 73 -4.67 -7.17 -5.71
C GLY A 73 -4.98 -7.57 -7.14
N ASN A 74 -6.18 -8.11 -7.34
CA ASN A 74 -6.60 -8.59 -8.67
C ASN A 74 -7.88 -7.94 -9.18
N THR A 75 -8.24 -6.78 -8.65
CA THR A 75 -9.34 -5.95 -9.16
C THR A 75 -8.77 -4.91 -10.14
N GLY A 76 -9.61 -4.09 -10.76
CA GLY A 76 -9.25 -3.21 -11.87
C GLY A 76 -7.94 -2.42 -11.75
N SER A 77 -7.89 -1.41 -10.87
CA SER A 77 -6.67 -0.60 -10.68
C SER A 77 -5.62 -1.34 -9.85
N ALA A 78 -6.04 -2.17 -8.91
CA ALA A 78 -5.11 -2.91 -8.07
C ALA A 78 -4.27 -3.90 -8.90
N ILE A 79 -4.90 -4.61 -9.86
CA ILE A 79 -4.13 -5.53 -10.73
C ILE A 79 -3.23 -4.74 -11.69
N ALA A 80 -3.70 -3.60 -12.20
CA ALA A 80 -2.89 -2.77 -13.07
C ALA A 80 -1.69 -2.16 -12.34
N ALA A 81 -1.82 -1.89 -11.03
CA ALA A 81 -0.71 -1.43 -10.18
C ALA A 81 0.22 -2.58 -9.75
N THR A 82 -0.25 -3.83 -9.81
CA THR A 82 0.58 -5.00 -9.47
C THR A 82 1.77 -5.11 -10.43
N GLY A 83 2.96 -5.28 -9.89
CA GLY A 83 4.20 -5.25 -10.68
C GLY A 83 4.72 -6.60 -11.13
N ASP A 84 3.94 -7.67 -10.97
CA ASP A 84 4.36 -9.00 -11.42
C ASP A 84 3.51 -9.50 -12.59
N TRP A 85 3.85 -10.69 -13.11
CA TRP A 85 3.24 -11.26 -14.32
C TRP A 85 1.73 -11.50 -14.19
N ARG A 86 1.19 -11.56 -12.97
CA ARG A 86 -0.25 -11.79 -12.74
C ARG A 86 -1.12 -10.67 -13.32
N ARG A 87 -0.54 -9.48 -13.54
CA ARG A 87 -1.31 -8.37 -14.13
C ARG A 87 -1.59 -8.57 -15.63
N VAL A 88 -0.72 -9.27 -16.35
CA VAL A 88 -0.71 -9.30 -17.83
C VAL A 88 -2.07 -9.64 -18.44
N PRO A 89 -2.79 -10.68 -17.99
CA PRO A 89 -4.10 -10.99 -18.61
C PRO A 89 -5.23 -10.02 -18.24
N ASN A 90 -5.00 -9.10 -17.29
CA ASN A 90 -6.07 -8.25 -16.75
C ASN A 90 -5.71 -6.76 -16.68
N GLU A 91 -4.66 -6.35 -17.36
CA GLU A 91 -4.12 -4.99 -17.27
C GLU A 91 -4.87 -4.02 -18.19
N PHE A 92 -6.11 -3.71 -17.86
CA PHE A 92 -6.98 -2.85 -18.70
C PHE A 92 -7.11 -1.42 -18.20
N SER A 93 -6.72 -1.12 -16.95
CA SER A 93 -6.83 0.22 -16.38
C SER A 93 -5.68 1.11 -16.87
N ARG A 94 -6.03 2.33 -17.29
CA ARG A 94 -5.03 3.31 -17.76
C ARG A 94 -4.35 4.04 -16.62
N GLY A 95 -3.20 4.62 -16.92
CA GLY A 95 -2.51 5.53 -16.01
C GLY A 95 -1.69 4.83 -14.94
N HIS A 96 -1.30 3.59 -15.16
CA HIS A 96 -0.40 2.88 -14.26
C HIS A 96 0.99 2.80 -14.89
N VAL A 97 2.01 3.19 -14.12
CA VAL A 97 3.40 3.22 -14.58
C VAL A 97 4.25 2.48 -13.54
N HIS A 98 5.08 1.57 -14.02
CA HIS A 98 5.91 0.77 -13.12
C HIS A 98 7.36 1.24 -13.14
N PHE A 99 8.00 1.18 -11.97
CA PHE A 99 9.43 1.50 -11.80
C PHE A 99 10.10 0.35 -11.02
N PHE A 100 11.42 0.32 -11.05
CA PHE A 100 12.18 -0.70 -10.32
C PHE A 100 12.44 -0.26 -8.89
N ASN A 101 12.10 -1.13 -7.93
CA ASN A 101 12.47 -0.98 -6.52
C ASN A 101 13.92 -1.42 -6.31
N PRO A 102 14.57 -0.91 -5.28
CA PRO A 102 15.92 -1.40 -4.96
C PRO A 102 15.92 -2.86 -4.54
N TYR A 103 16.88 -3.63 -5.04
CA TYR A 103 17.09 -5.02 -4.67
C TYR A 103 18.52 -5.43 -5.02
N LEU A 104 19.45 -5.13 -4.12
CA LEU A 104 20.88 -5.31 -4.37
C LEU A 104 21.26 -6.70 -4.88
N TYR A 105 20.66 -7.76 -4.30
CA TYR A 105 20.97 -9.15 -4.70
C TYR A 105 20.78 -9.39 -6.21
N ARG A 106 19.84 -8.68 -6.82
CA ARG A 106 19.58 -8.71 -8.29
C ARG A 106 19.31 -7.28 -8.75
N SER A 107 20.35 -6.45 -8.62
CA SER A 107 20.23 -5.03 -8.90
C SER A 107 19.92 -4.75 -10.37
N GLU A 108 18.87 -3.97 -10.60
CA GLU A 108 18.55 -3.44 -11.92
C GLU A 108 19.43 -2.21 -12.23
N PHE A 109 20.17 -1.75 -11.24
CA PHE A 109 20.94 -0.50 -11.29
C PHE A 109 22.44 -0.72 -11.34
N ASN A 110 22.89 -1.98 -11.39
CA ASN A 110 24.32 -2.34 -11.37
C ASN A 110 25.04 -1.76 -10.15
N ALA A 111 24.36 -1.73 -8.99
CA ALA A 111 24.95 -1.24 -7.76
C ALA A 111 25.80 -2.33 -7.09
N ALA A 112 26.83 -1.93 -6.37
CA ALA A 112 27.70 -2.82 -5.62
C ALA A 112 27.41 -2.83 -4.11
N THR A 113 26.70 -1.80 -3.62
CA THR A 113 26.38 -1.65 -2.19
C THR A 113 24.92 -1.24 -2.03
N GLU A 114 24.38 -1.46 -0.82
CA GLU A 114 23.00 -1.05 -0.48
C GLU A 114 22.83 0.47 -0.63
N GLU A 115 23.86 1.24 -0.31
CA GLU A 115 23.83 2.69 -0.45
C GLU A 115 23.72 3.11 -1.92
N GLU A 116 24.55 2.52 -2.80
CA GLU A 116 24.48 2.78 -4.24
C GLU A 116 23.13 2.35 -4.80
N GLU A 117 22.63 1.19 -4.37
CA GLU A 117 21.32 0.67 -4.80
C GLU A 117 20.22 1.68 -4.45
N CYS A 118 20.24 2.17 -3.21
CA CYS A 118 19.28 3.17 -2.74
C CYS A 118 19.33 4.43 -3.59
N GLN A 119 20.54 5.00 -3.75
CA GLN A 119 20.75 6.25 -4.51
C GLN A 119 20.28 6.12 -5.96
N ARG A 120 20.64 5.02 -6.61
CA ARG A 120 20.33 4.80 -8.03
C ARG A 120 18.82 4.52 -8.23
N ALA A 121 18.21 3.77 -7.32
CA ALA A 121 16.77 3.53 -7.35
C ALA A 121 15.97 4.83 -7.17
N LEU A 122 16.44 5.71 -6.27
CA LEU A 122 15.80 7.02 -6.06
C LEU A 122 15.96 7.94 -7.28
N ALA A 123 17.17 7.96 -7.87
CA ALA A 123 17.42 8.71 -9.10
C ALA A 123 16.50 8.21 -10.24
N HIS A 124 16.33 6.88 -10.34
CA HIS A 124 15.42 6.26 -11.29
C HIS A 124 13.98 6.71 -11.04
N LEU A 125 13.50 6.63 -9.79
CA LEU A 125 12.13 7.05 -9.45
C LEU A 125 11.91 8.53 -9.79
N ARG A 126 12.84 9.40 -9.41
CA ARG A 126 12.77 10.83 -9.76
C ARG A 126 12.65 11.00 -11.28
N ARG A 127 13.50 10.29 -12.02
CA ARG A 127 13.49 10.38 -13.49
C ARG A 127 12.15 9.93 -14.07
N ILE A 128 11.55 8.86 -13.53
CA ILE A 128 10.20 8.41 -13.95
C ILE A 128 9.18 9.52 -13.67
N ILE A 129 9.22 10.13 -12.48
CA ILE A 129 8.28 11.21 -12.13
C ILE A 129 8.39 12.36 -13.16
N GLU A 130 9.62 12.78 -13.47
CA GLU A 130 9.88 13.86 -14.42
C GLU A 130 9.39 13.51 -15.83
N CYS A 131 9.65 12.29 -16.30
CA CYS A 131 9.28 11.84 -17.65
C CYS A 131 7.77 11.65 -17.79
N GLU A 132 7.10 11.19 -16.72
CA GLU A 132 5.65 10.97 -16.74
C GLU A 132 4.84 12.25 -16.54
N GLY A 133 5.50 13.32 -16.12
CA GLY A 133 4.89 14.62 -15.85
C GLY A 133 4.39 14.71 -14.40
N PRO A 134 5.12 15.40 -13.52
CA PRO A 134 4.76 15.45 -12.08
C PRO A 134 3.31 15.86 -11.81
N THR A 135 2.77 16.77 -12.62
CA THR A 135 1.40 17.26 -12.46
C THR A 135 0.34 16.26 -12.93
N ALA A 136 0.74 15.15 -13.54
CA ALA A 136 -0.19 14.09 -13.98
C ALA A 136 -0.25 12.94 -12.97
N ILE A 137 0.67 12.90 -11.98
CA ILE A 137 0.81 11.77 -11.06
C ILE A 137 0.02 12.03 -9.78
N ALA A 138 -0.99 11.19 -9.54
CA ALA A 138 -1.84 11.25 -8.33
C ALA A 138 -1.16 10.60 -7.13
N ALA A 139 -0.51 9.45 -7.34
CA ALA A 139 -0.01 8.67 -6.22
C ALA A 139 1.23 7.85 -6.58
N ILE A 140 2.03 7.57 -5.55
CA ILE A 140 2.99 6.47 -5.51
C ILE A 140 2.39 5.43 -4.58
N LEU A 141 2.21 4.20 -5.07
CA LEU A 141 1.68 3.07 -4.30
C LEU A 141 2.78 2.02 -4.13
N LEU A 142 3.17 1.77 -2.89
CA LEU A 142 4.23 0.81 -2.55
C LEU A 142 3.82 -0.08 -1.39
N GLU A 143 4.33 -1.30 -1.36
CA GLU A 143 4.37 -2.11 -0.13
C GLU A 143 5.56 -1.60 0.69
N SER A 144 5.38 -1.40 2.00
CA SER A 144 6.51 -1.00 2.88
C SER A 144 7.63 -2.04 2.81
N ILE A 145 7.25 -3.32 2.79
CA ILE A 145 8.15 -4.45 2.53
C ILE A 145 7.43 -5.35 1.52
N PRO A 146 7.85 -5.34 0.25
CA PRO A 146 7.23 -6.21 -0.77
C PRO A 146 7.22 -7.68 -0.35
N GLY A 147 6.03 -8.20 -0.08
CA GLY A 147 5.86 -9.54 0.47
C GLY A 147 5.97 -10.64 -0.57
N THR A 148 5.09 -10.61 -1.58
CA THR A 148 4.99 -11.68 -2.57
C THR A 148 6.21 -11.75 -3.49
N ALA A 149 7.00 -10.70 -3.54
CA ALA A 149 8.23 -10.62 -4.34
C ALA A 149 9.41 -11.36 -3.68
N GLY A 150 9.26 -11.79 -2.42
CA GLY A 150 10.31 -12.50 -1.70
C GLY A 150 10.77 -11.81 -0.43
N ILE A 151 9.93 -10.97 0.16
CA ILE A 151 10.22 -10.22 1.39
C ILE A 151 11.43 -9.31 1.14
N LEU A 152 11.26 -8.34 0.26
CA LEU A 152 12.34 -7.44 -0.13
C LEU A 152 12.38 -6.24 0.82
N VAL A 153 13.33 -6.24 1.76
CA VAL A 153 13.48 -5.12 2.71
C VAL A 153 14.22 -3.99 1.99
N PRO A 154 13.64 -2.78 1.92
CA PRO A 154 14.31 -1.67 1.24
C PRO A 154 15.59 -1.25 1.97
N PRO A 155 16.59 -0.74 1.25
CA PRO A 155 17.78 -0.18 1.90
C PRO A 155 17.44 0.97 2.85
N ALA A 156 18.28 1.17 3.87
CA ALA A 156 18.12 2.26 4.82
C ALA A 156 18.01 3.62 4.08
N GLY A 157 17.04 4.43 4.48
CA GLY A 157 16.82 5.77 3.90
C GLY A 157 15.96 5.78 2.64
N TYR A 158 15.68 4.63 2.03
CA TYR A 158 14.89 4.58 0.79
C TYR A 158 13.47 5.11 1.01
N MET A 159 12.76 4.59 2.01
CA MET A 159 11.35 4.97 2.23
C MET A 159 11.23 6.44 2.64
N GLN A 160 12.17 6.95 3.45
CA GLN A 160 12.22 8.38 3.81
C GLN A 160 12.41 9.25 2.56
N SER A 161 13.28 8.82 1.65
CA SER A 161 13.53 9.57 0.41
C SER A 161 12.35 9.50 -0.55
N VAL A 162 11.64 8.36 -0.60
CA VAL A 162 10.39 8.26 -1.37
C VAL A 162 9.34 9.24 -0.82
N ARG A 163 9.20 9.33 0.52
CA ARG A 163 8.30 10.32 1.15
C ARG A 163 8.68 11.73 0.74
N ALA A 164 9.99 12.06 0.82
CA ALA A 164 10.48 13.38 0.44
C ALA A 164 10.20 13.70 -1.04
N LEU A 165 10.36 12.73 -1.93
CA LEU A 165 10.02 12.91 -3.36
C LEU A 165 8.51 13.14 -3.53
N ALA A 166 7.69 12.37 -2.83
CA ALA A 166 6.24 12.53 -2.90
C ALA A 166 5.84 13.95 -2.43
N ASP A 167 6.44 14.42 -1.35
CA ASP A 167 6.19 15.78 -0.83
C ASP A 167 6.63 16.85 -1.84
N GLU A 168 7.82 16.70 -2.40
CA GLU A 168 8.40 17.66 -3.36
C GLU A 168 7.48 17.88 -4.57
N PHE A 169 6.86 16.79 -5.06
CA PHE A 169 6.03 16.86 -6.26
C PHE A 169 4.52 16.92 -5.96
N GLY A 170 4.14 16.95 -4.68
CA GLY A 170 2.73 16.97 -4.27
C GLY A 170 1.99 15.71 -4.72
N ILE A 171 2.64 14.55 -4.57
CA ILE A 171 2.10 13.24 -4.95
C ILE A 171 1.66 12.53 -3.68
N VAL A 172 0.49 11.89 -3.69
CA VAL A 172 -0.01 11.12 -2.54
C VAL A 172 0.82 9.84 -2.36
N LEU A 173 1.36 9.62 -1.18
CA LEU A 173 2.05 8.35 -0.86
C LEU A 173 1.05 7.39 -0.23
N ILE A 174 0.81 6.26 -0.89
CA ILE A 174 -0.04 5.17 -0.42
C ILE A 174 0.88 4.01 -0.02
N LEU A 175 0.84 3.59 1.25
CA LEU A 175 1.60 2.42 1.66
C LEU A 175 0.65 1.23 1.85
N ASP A 176 0.94 0.17 1.10
CA ASP A 176 0.19 -1.09 1.13
C ASP A 176 0.76 -1.96 2.25
N GLU A 177 0.07 -1.93 3.38
CA GLU A 177 0.40 -2.70 4.58
C GLU A 177 -0.42 -4.00 4.68
N VAL A 178 -1.01 -4.44 3.58
CA VAL A 178 -1.82 -5.66 3.54
C VAL A 178 -0.99 -6.87 3.98
N MET A 179 0.27 -6.93 3.58
CA MET A 179 1.18 -8.02 3.97
C MET A 179 1.99 -7.67 5.21
N ALA A 180 2.55 -6.47 5.29
CA ALA A 180 3.53 -6.09 6.32
C ALA A 180 2.92 -5.61 7.63
N GLY A 181 1.69 -5.11 7.61
CA GLY A 181 1.07 -4.49 8.78
C GLY A 181 0.55 -5.45 9.86
N PHE A 182 0.12 -4.84 10.93
CA PHE A 182 -0.52 -5.48 12.09
C PHE A 182 0.39 -6.51 12.77
N GLY A 183 1.62 -6.05 13.10
CA GLY A 183 2.54 -6.79 13.95
C GLY A 183 3.48 -7.74 13.23
N ARG A 184 3.36 -7.90 11.91
CA ARG A 184 4.17 -8.87 11.17
C ARG A 184 5.66 -8.59 11.25
N THR A 185 6.04 -7.32 11.33
CA THR A 185 7.44 -6.87 11.36
C THR A 185 7.90 -6.50 12.78
N GLY A 186 7.02 -6.63 13.77
CA GLY A 186 7.32 -6.23 15.15
C GLY A 186 6.74 -4.86 15.52
N SER A 187 6.32 -4.07 14.54
CA SER A 187 5.62 -2.79 14.72
C SER A 187 4.17 -2.94 14.26
N TRP A 188 3.28 -2.04 14.67
CA TRP A 188 1.89 -2.09 14.18
C TRP A 188 1.85 -1.96 12.67
N PHE A 189 2.62 -1.00 12.13
CA PHE A 189 2.78 -0.86 10.67
C PHE A 189 4.28 -0.89 10.35
N ALA A 190 4.65 -1.51 9.24
CA ALA A 190 6.07 -1.67 8.89
C ALA A 190 6.75 -0.31 8.65
N PHE A 191 6.04 0.65 8.06
CA PHE A 191 6.59 1.97 7.77
C PHE A 191 7.05 2.73 9.04
N GLU A 192 6.57 2.33 10.22
CA GLU A 192 7.00 2.94 11.48
C GLU A 192 8.50 2.75 11.71
N GLN A 193 9.05 1.63 11.23
CA GLN A 193 10.48 1.33 11.39
C GLN A 193 11.36 2.32 10.62
N ASP A 194 10.83 2.90 9.56
CA ASP A 194 11.52 3.91 8.76
C ASP A 194 11.19 5.34 9.21
N GLY A 195 10.30 5.50 10.18
CA GLY A 195 9.84 6.81 10.63
C GLY A 195 9.07 7.58 9.56
N VAL A 196 8.47 6.88 8.61
CA VAL A 196 7.72 7.48 7.51
C VAL A 196 6.23 7.51 7.87
N VAL A 197 5.55 8.58 7.51
CA VAL A 197 4.09 8.65 7.64
C VAL A 197 3.51 8.86 6.24
N PRO A 198 2.79 7.88 5.70
CA PRO A 198 2.16 8.05 4.39
C PRO A 198 0.86 8.84 4.49
N ASP A 199 0.33 9.26 3.34
CA ASP A 199 -0.96 9.95 3.27
C ASP A 199 -2.12 8.97 3.43
N LEU A 200 -1.97 7.75 2.88
CA LEU A 200 -2.97 6.69 2.96
C LEU A 200 -2.28 5.36 3.29
N VAL A 201 -2.93 4.57 4.13
CA VAL A 201 -2.48 3.20 4.44
C VAL A 201 -3.58 2.23 4.04
N THR A 202 -3.24 1.21 3.28
CA THR A 202 -4.18 0.13 2.99
C THR A 202 -3.76 -1.12 3.74
N PHE A 203 -4.73 -1.86 4.28
CA PHE A 203 -4.44 -3.03 5.08
C PHE A 203 -5.57 -4.07 4.97
N ALA A 204 -5.26 -5.32 5.31
CA ALA A 204 -6.22 -6.42 5.35
C ALA A 204 -5.65 -7.51 6.29
N LYS A 205 -5.51 -8.70 5.85
CA LYS A 205 -4.94 -9.89 6.53
C LYS A 205 -4.80 -9.77 8.05
N GLY A 206 -3.74 -9.11 8.51
CA GLY A 206 -3.38 -9.01 9.94
C GLY A 206 -4.44 -8.34 10.81
N VAL A 207 -5.23 -7.41 10.25
CA VAL A 207 -6.24 -6.68 11.02
C VAL A 207 -7.31 -7.60 11.63
N ASN A 208 -7.55 -8.76 11.03
CA ASN A 208 -8.50 -9.76 11.54
C ASN A 208 -7.78 -11.06 11.93
N ALA A 209 -6.61 -10.93 12.53
CA ALA A 209 -5.76 -12.04 12.99
C ALA A 209 -5.25 -12.94 11.86
N GLY A 210 -5.18 -12.41 10.64
CA GLY A 210 -4.65 -13.15 9.51
C GLY A 210 -5.55 -14.24 8.96
N UNK A 211 -6.51 -14.55 9.55
CA UNK A 211 -7.24 -15.44 9.22
C UNK A 211 -7.95 -15.10 8.11
N ARG A 212 -7.88 -15.87 7.34
CA ARG A 212 -8.91 -15.77 6.33
C ARG A 212 -10.24 -16.20 6.92
N ALA A 213 -11.27 -15.45 6.76
CA ALA A 213 -12.61 -15.95 7.01
C ALA A 213 -12.77 -17.23 6.16
N GLY A 214 -12.95 -18.36 6.80
CA GLY A 214 -13.08 -19.65 6.12
C GLY A 214 -11.82 -20.52 6.08
N GLY A 215 -10.77 -20.14 6.80
CA GLY A 215 -9.64 -21.04 7.00
C GLY A 215 -10.10 -22.27 7.76
N ARG A 216 -9.80 -23.48 7.25
CA ARG A 216 -10.07 -24.72 7.98
C ARG A 216 -9.25 -24.70 9.26
N GLY A 217 -9.89 -24.99 10.38
CA GLY A 217 -9.17 -25.26 11.59
C GLY A 217 -8.25 -26.44 11.34
N ALA A 218 -7.05 -26.37 11.82
CA ALA A 218 -6.21 -27.55 11.88
C ALA A 218 -6.87 -28.52 12.87
N ASP A 219 -7.22 -29.68 12.41
CA ASP A 219 -7.60 -30.80 13.27
C ASP A 219 -6.37 -31.30 14.02
#